data_a5db9864f1ea5561262b1c54314307cb
#
_entry.id   a5db9864f1ea5561262b1c54314307cb
#
_cell.length_a   1.000
_cell.length_b   1.000
_cell.length_c   1.000
_cell.angle_alpha   90.00
_cell.angle_beta   90.00
_cell.angle_gamma   90.00
#
_symmetry.space_group_name_H-M   'P 1'
#
loop_
_entity.id
_entity.type
_entity.pdbx_description
1 polymer ?
#
loop_
_entity_poly.entity_id
_entity_poly.type
_entity_poly.pdbx_seq_one_letter_code
_entity_poly.pdbx_strand_id
1 'polypeptide(L)'
;MLSYETEVIVRFNEADPLGIVWHGHYLRYFEDGREAFGKAHGISYLDCYKHGVVLPIVSVQCDYNKPLRYGDTVKVVTTFVNSAAAKLKFDYKIFEARRKTLVAKGSSVQVFVDLKNFELQLTLPAFFEEWKQKQNLI
;
A
#
# COMPACT_ATOMS: atom_id res chain seq x y z
N MET A 1 7.87 -14.46 -2.36
CA MET A 1 7.05 -13.49 -1.62
C MET A 1 6.42 -12.52 -2.61
N LEU A 2 5.13 -12.30 -2.53
CA LEU A 2 4.41 -11.49 -3.50
C LEU A 2 4.64 -10.01 -3.24
N SER A 3 5.23 -9.31 -4.20
CA SER A 3 5.54 -7.90 -4.08
C SER A 3 5.45 -7.20 -5.43
N TYR A 4 5.49 -5.87 -5.41
CA TYR A 4 5.50 -5.07 -6.62
C TYR A 4 6.26 -3.78 -6.35
N GLU A 5 7.02 -3.33 -7.34
CA GLU A 5 7.76 -2.08 -7.27
C GLU A 5 7.10 -1.03 -8.16
N THR A 6 6.97 0.18 -7.66
CA THR A 6 6.51 1.30 -8.45
C THR A 6 7.37 2.53 -8.20
N GLU A 7 7.46 3.42 -9.16
CA GLU A 7 8.23 4.65 -9.02
C GLU A 7 7.32 5.86 -9.16
N VAL A 8 7.56 6.86 -8.33
CA VAL A 8 6.92 8.16 -8.40
C VAL A 8 7.97 9.24 -8.22
N ILE A 9 7.70 10.44 -8.72
CA ILE A 9 8.59 11.57 -8.56
C ILE A 9 8.01 12.48 -7.48
N VAL A 10 8.87 12.96 -6.56
CA VAL A 10 8.45 13.92 -5.55
C VAL A 10 7.97 15.19 -6.22
N ARG A 11 6.75 15.60 -5.90
CA ARG A 11 6.12 16.79 -6.47
C ARG A 11 6.48 18.04 -5.69
N PHE A 12 6.43 19.20 -6.36
CA PHE A 12 6.73 20.47 -5.73
C PHE A 12 5.90 20.73 -4.48
N ASN A 13 4.60 20.43 -4.53
CA ASN A 13 3.69 20.68 -3.41
C ASN A 13 3.79 19.64 -2.28
N GLU A 14 4.71 18.69 -2.37
CA GLU A 14 4.96 17.74 -1.30
C GLU A 14 6.10 18.17 -0.38
N ALA A 15 6.90 19.15 -0.81
CA ALA A 15 7.97 19.69 0.02
C ALA A 15 7.44 20.73 1.00
N ASP A 16 8.02 20.74 2.21
CA ASP A 16 7.69 21.71 3.25
C ASP A 16 8.73 22.86 3.27
N PRO A 17 8.58 23.85 4.18
CA PRO A 17 9.54 24.94 4.26
C PRO A 17 10.99 24.53 4.56
N LEU A 18 11.21 23.32 5.07
CA LEU A 18 12.57 22.79 5.30
C LEU A 18 13.20 22.26 4.00
N GLY A 19 12.46 22.23 2.90
CA GLY A 19 12.94 21.71 1.62
C GLY A 19 12.89 20.19 1.51
N ILE A 20 12.22 19.53 2.42
CA ILE A 20 12.05 18.07 2.42
C ILE A 20 10.57 17.72 2.33
N VAL A 21 10.28 16.51 1.91
CA VAL A 21 8.89 16.02 1.84
C VAL A 21 8.31 15.99 3.25
N TRP A 22 7.13 16.60 3.41
CA TRP A 22 6.41 16.54 4.67
C TRP A 22 6.09 15.08 5.04
N HIS A 23 6.30 14.75 6.30
CA HIS A 23 6.21 13.34 6.74
C HIS A 23 4.86 12.69 6.44
N GLY A 24 3.77 13.44 6.41
CA GLY A 24 2.45 12.90 6.10
C GLY A 24 2.30 12.41 4.66
N HIS A 25 3.09 12.91 3.73
CA HIS A 25 3.02 12.49 2.33
C HIS A 25 3.58 11.09 2.08
N TYR A 26 4.35 10.55 3.00
CA TYR A 26 4.87 9.18 2.85
C TYR A 26 3.74 8.15 2.82
N LEU A 27 2.63 8.44 3.51
CA LEU A 27 1.45 7.57 3.47
C LEU A 27 0.82 7.54 2.08
N ARG A 28 0.94 8.63 1.32
CA ARG A 28 0.48 8.67 -0.07
C ARG A 28 1.35 7.79 -0.96
N TYR A 29 2.64 7.71 -0.71
CA TYR A 29 3.53 6.80 -1.44
C TYR A 29 3.14 5.35 -1.15
N PHE A 30 2.75 5.03 0.08
CA PHE A 30 2.20 3.71 0.39
C PHE A 30 0.94 3.44 -0.42
N GLU A 31 0.06 4.43 -0.55
CA GLU A 31 -1.15 4.28 -1.38
C GLU A 31 -0.80 4.07 -2.85
N ASP A 32 0.16 4.82 -3.37
CA ASP A 32 0.63 4.64 -4.75
C ASP A 32 1.14 3.22 -4.95
N GLY A 33 1.93 2.73 -4.02
CA GLY A 33 2.47 1.36 -4.07
C GLY A 33 1.38 0.31 -3.98
N ARG A 34 0.45 0.49 -3.06
CA ARG A 34 -0.65 -0.45 -2.85
C ARG A 34 -1.57 -0.51 -4.08
N GLU A 35 -1.89 0.64 -4.68
CA GLU A 35 -2.71 0.68 -5.89
C GLU A 35 -2.00 0.01 -7.06
N ALA A 36 -0.71 0.27 -7.24
CA ALA A 36 0.08 -0.37 -8.30
C ALA A 36 0.14 -1.89 -8.10
N PHE A 37 0.36 -2.35 -6.87
CA PHE A 37 0.30 -3.77 -6.53
C PHE A 37 -1.05 -4.36 -6.90
N GLY A 38 -2.13 -3.69 -6.50
CA GLY A 38 -3.50 -4.15 -6.76
C GLY A 38 -3.79 -4.30 -8.24
N LYS A 39 -3.37 -3.33 -9.04
CA LYS A 39 -3.55 -3.40 -10.50
C LYS A 39 -2.73 -4.53 -11.11
N ALA A 40 -1.51 -4.74 -10.64
CA ALA A 40 -0.64 -5.79 -11.16
C ALA A 40 -1.15 -7.19 -10.82
N HIS A 41 -1.79 -7.36 -9.67
CA HIS A 41 -2.18 -8.67 -9.16
C HIS A 41 -3.69 -8.93 -9.12
N GLY A 42 -4.51 -8.01 -9.63
CA GLY A 42 -5.96 -8.23 -9.77
C GLY A 42 -6.77 -7.99 -8.51
N ILE A 43 -6.25 -7.22 -7.55
CA ILE A 43 -6.98 -6.80 -6.35
C ILE A 43 -6.91 -5.29 -6.14
N SER A 44 -7.07 -4.52 -7.21
CA SER A 44 -7.14 -3.06 -7.12
C SER A 44 -8.40 -2.63 -6.38
N TYR A 45 -8.47 -1.34 -6.01
CA TYR A 45 -9.67 -0.77 -5.41
C TYR A 45 -10.92 -1.07 -6.23
N LEU A 46 -10.85 -0.88 -7.56
CA LEU A 46 -12.00 -1.12 -8.42
C LEU A 46 -12.34 -2.61 -8.53
N ASP A 47 -11.34 -3.49 -8.50
CA ASP A 47 -11.60 -4.94 -8.49
C ASP A 47 -12.39 -5.33 -7.24
N CYS A 48 -11.98 -4.85 -6.08
CA CYS A 48 -12.68 -5.11 -4.82
C CYS A 48 -14.08 -4.51 -4.82
N TYR A 49 -14.21 -3.28 -5.34
CA TYR A 49 -15.49 -2.60 -5.45
C TYR A 49 -16.51 -3.41 -6.26
N LYS A 50 -16.06 -4.02 -7.36
CA LYS A 50 -16.91 -4.89 -8.19
C LYS A 50 -17.42 -6.10 -7.43
N HIS A 51 -16.71 -6.55 -6.42
CA HIS A 51 -17.12 -7.67 -5.57
C HIS A 51 -17.90 -7.21 -4.33
N GLY A 52 -18.28 -5.95 -4.28
CA GLY A 52 -19.14 -5.40 -3.24
C GLY A 52 -18.44 -5.14 -1.91
N VAL A 53 -17.13 -4.98 -1.91
CA VAL A 53 -16.37 -4.65 -0.70
C VAL A 53 -15.51 -3.42 -0.90
N VAL A 54 -15.29 -2.70 0.19
CA VAL A 54 -14.31 -1.63 0.29
C VAL A 54 -13.33 -1.99 1.40
N LEU A 55 -12.12 -1.40 1.34
CA LEU A 55 -11.03 -1.77 2.22
C LEU A 55 -10.46 -0.55 2.95
N PRO A 56 -11.16 -0.05 3.97
CA PRO A 56 -10.62 1.07 4.74
C PRO A 56 -9.35 0.67 5.50
N ILE A 57 -8.45 1.62 5.64
CA ILE A 57 -7.27 1.50 6.47
C ILE A 57 -7.70 1.58 7.93
N VAL A 58 -7.24 0.63 8.75
CA VAL A 58 -7.47 0.65 10.20
C VAL A 58 -6.18 0.86 10.98
N SER A 59 -5.03 0.66 10.34
CA SER A 59 -3.74 0.87 10.99
C SER A 59 -2.69 1.16 9.92
N VAL A 60 -1.82 2.12 10.19
CA VAL A 60 -0.69 2.43 9.34
C VAL A 60 0.47 2.87 10.22
N GLN A 61 1.66 2.43 9.86
CA GLN A 61 2.89 2.79 10.55
C GLN A 61 3.95 3.20 9.53
N CYS A 62 4.74 4.20 9.86
CA CYS A 62 5.84 4.64 9.02
C CYS A 62 7.02 5.04 9.91
N ASP A 63 8.18 4.48 9.61
CA ASP A 63 9.45 4.84 10.22
C ASP A 63 10.26 5.61 9.20
N TYR A 64 10.75 6.79 9.59
CA TYR A 64 11.44 7.72 8.71
C TYR A 64 12.95 7.63 8.97
N ASN A 65 13.70 7.25 7.94
CA ASN A 65 15.14 7.05 8.05
C ASN A 65 15.92 8.24 7.49
N LYS A 66 15.52 8.73 6.31
CA LYS A 66 16.19 9.83 5.62
C LYS A 66 15.17 10.68 4.87
N PRO A 67 15.44 11.97 4.68
CA PRO A 67 14.48 12.84 3.99
C PRO A 67 14.50 12.62 2.48
N LEU A 68 13.37 12.90 1.87
CA LEU A 68 13.22 13.04 0.41
C LEU A 68 13.11 14.51 0.08
N ARG A 69 13.57 14.89 -1.11
CA ARG A 69 13.56 16.27 -1.58
C ARG A 69 12.81 16.38 -2.90
N TYR A 70 12.38 17.58 -3.22
CA TYR A 70 11.74 17.85 -4.50
C TYR A 70 12.61 17.34 -5.66
N GLY A 71 11.97 16.63 -6.59
CA GLY A 71 12.66 16.09 -7.76
C GLY A 71 13.30 14.73 -7.56
N ASP A 72 13.37 14.23 -6.32
CA ASP A 72 13.84 12.86 -6.09
C ASP A 72 12.90 11.86 -6.73
N THR A 73 13.45 10.75 -7.20
CA THR A 73 12.67 9.61 -7.67
C THR A 73 12.48 8.63 -6.52
N VAL A 74 11.24 8.33 -6.23
CA VAL A 74 10.85 7.45 -5.13
C VAL A 74 10.51 6.08 -5.70
N LYS A 75 11.18 5.03 -5.19
CA LYS A 75 10.81 3.65 -5.48
C LYS A 75 10.09 3.08 -4.27
N VAL A 76 8.85 2.65 -4.47
CA VAL A 76 8.04 2.02 -3.43
C VAL A 76 7.98 0.53 -3.70
N VAL A 77 8.45 -0.27 -2.76
CA VAL A 77 8.34 -1.74 -2.80
C VAL A 77 7.21 -2.13 -1.86
N THR A 78 6.13 -2.66 -2.42
CA THR A 78 4.96 -3.09 -1.68
C THR A 78 4.95 -4.62 -1.62
N THR A 79 4.91 -5.17 -0.42
CA THR A 79 4.94 -6.63 -0.20
C THR A 79 3.67 -7.06 0.51
N PHE A 80 2.99 -8.04 -0.06
CA PHE A 80 1.81 -8.64 0.56
C PHE A 80 2.24 -9.48 1.75
N VAL A 81 1.56 -9.28 2.89
CA VAL A 81 1.78 -10.07 4.11
C VAL A 81 0.59 -11.00 4.28
N ASN A 82 0.81 -12.30 4.09
CA ASN A 82 -0.25 -13.28 4.22
C ASN A 82 -0.71 -13.41 5.69
N SER A 83 -2.02 -13.53 5.87
CA SER A 83 -2.63 -13.67 7.19
C SER A 83 -3.90 -14.50 7.05
N ALA A 84 -4.17 -15.35 8.04
CA ALA A 84 -5.42 -16.11 8.08
C ALA A 84 -6.61 -15.24 8.51
N ALA A 85 -6.36 -14.06 9.07
CA ALA A 85 -7.41 -13.13 9.49
C ALA A 85 -8.08 -12.46 8.29
N ALA A 86 -9.30 -11.95 8.49
CA ALA A 86 -10.03 -11.18 7.48
C ALA A 86 -9.45 -9.76 7.39
N LYS A 87 -8.21 -9.66 6.96
CA LYS A 87 -7.45 -8.41 6.84
C LYS A 87 -6.56 -8.44 5.62
N LEU A 88 -6.28 -7.27 5.09
CA LEU A 88 -5.34 -7.09 3.99
C LEU A 88 -4.14 -6.32 4.56
N LYS A 89 -2.98 -6.97 4.58
CA LYS A 89 -1.77 -6.40 5.18
C LYS A 89 -0.68 -6.24 4.13
N PHE A 90 0.00 -5.10 4.19
CA PHE A 90 1.15 -4.82 3.35
C PHE A 90 2.30 -4.26 4.16
N ASP A 91 3.51 -4.61 3.75
CA ASP A 91 4.74 -3.95 4.16
C ASP A 91 5.26 -3.10 3.02
N TYR A 92 5.87 -1.97 3.36
CA TYR A 92 6.40 -1.04 2.38
C TYR A 92 7.84 -0.69 2.69
N LYS A 93 8.65 -0.56 1.63
CA LYS A 93 9.96 0.06 1.70
C LYS A 93 10.02 1.15 0.66
N ILE A 94 10.47 2.33 1.07
CA ILE A 94 10.63 3.48 0.20
C ILE A 94 12.09 3.79 0.04
N PHE A 95 12.55 3.81 -1.22
CA PHE A 95 13.93 4.12 -1.56
C PHE A 95 13.98 5.42 -2.36
N GLU A 96 15.05 6.19 -2.17
CA GLU A 96 15.44 7.15 -3.19
C GLU A 96 16.14 6.36 -4.30
N ALA A 97 15.59 6.38 -5.51
CA ALA A 97 15.95 5.42 -6.56
C ALA A 97 17.36 5.60 -7.10
N ARG A 98 17.85 6.84 -7.21
CA ARG A 98 19.18 7.11 -7.76
C ARG A 98 20.29 6.59 -6.85
N ARG A 99 20.21 6.89 -5.57
CA ARG A 99 21.21 6.52 -4.56
C ARG A 99 20.93 5.16 -3.96
N LYS A 100 19.80 4.56 -4.28
CA LYS A 100 19.34 3.27 -3.73
C LYS A 100 19.31 3.28 -2.21
N THR A 101 18.95 4.42 -1.63
CA THR A 101 18.95 4.64 -0.19
C THR A 101 17.57 4.36 0.37
N LEU A 102 17.50 3.54 1.41
CA LEU A 102 16.24 3.32 2.14
C LEU A 102 15.90 4.60 2.92
N VAL A 103 14.80 5.26 2.57
CA VAL A 103 14.38 6.51 3.21
C VAL A 103 13.28 6.30 4.22
N ALA A 104 12.44 5.28 4.04
CA ALA A 104 11.38 4.97 4.99
C ALA A 104 10.93 3.53 4.83
N LYS A 105 10.32 2.98 5.87
CA LYS A 105 9.65 1.69 5.82
C LYS A 105 8.39 1.75 6.65
N GLY A 106 7.42 0.93 6.31
CA GLY A 106 6.16 0.96 7.03
C GLY A 106 5.28 -0.23 6.74
N SER A 107 4.08 -0.15 7.25
CA SER A 107 3.09 -1.21 7.08
C SER A 107 1.68 -0.61 7.13
N SER A 108 0.74 -1.33 6.58
CA SER A 108 -0.67 -0.96 6.67
C SER A 108 -1.54 -2.19 6.87
N VAL A 109 -2.69 -1.98 7.51
CA VAL A 109 -3.71 -3.00 7.69
C VAL A 109 -5.03 -2.41 7.23
N GLN A 110 -5.71 -3.16 6.36
CA GLN A 110 -7.05 -2.85 5.91
C GLN A 110 -7.99 -3.97 6.33
N VAL A 111 -9.26 -3.64 6.47
CA VAL A 111 -10.32 -4.61 6.73
C VAL A 111 -11.27 -4.64 5.54
N PHE A 112 -12.08 -5.68 5.46
CA PHE A 112 -13.10 -5.82 4.42
C PHE A 112 -14.44 -5.35 4.98
N VAL A 113 -15.06 -4.40 4.29
CA VAL A 113 -16.32 -3.80 4.69
C VAL A 113 -17.31 -3.91 3.54
N ASP A 114 -18.53 -4.32 3.83
CA ASP A 114 -19.58 -4.43 2.82
C ASP A 114 -19.91 -3.06 2.26
N LEU A 115 -19.93 -2.95 0.93
CA LEU A 115 -20.15 -1.69 0.24
C LEU A 115 -21.55 -1.10 0.51
N LYS A 116 -22.55 -1.95 0.69
CA LYS A 116 -23.94 -1.49 0.83
C LYS A 116 -24.28 -1.06 2.24
N ASN A 117 -23.91 -1.85 3.25
CA ASN A 117 -24.31 -1.59 4.63
C ASN A 117 -23.16 -1.17 5.54
N PHE A 118 -21.94 -1.13 5.02
CA PHE A 118 -20.70 -0.79 5.75
C PHE A 118 -20.43 -1.69 6.95
N GLU A 119 -20.93 -2.92 6.92
CA GLU A 119 -20.65 -3.88 7.98
C GLU A 119 -19.28 -4.52 7.78
N LEU A 120 -18.54 -4.66 8.86
CA LEU A 120 -17.26 -5.34 8.89
C LEU A 120 -17.43 -6.83 8.55
N GLN A 121 -16.65 -7.32 7.59
CA GLN A 121 -16.60 -8.73 7.26
C GLN A 121 -15.66 -9.44 8.22
N LEU A 122 -16.17 -10.43 8.94
CA LEU A 122 -15.39 -11.16 9.95
C LEU A 122 -14.64 -12.36 9.36
N THR A 123 -14.95 -12.72 8.12
CA THR A 123 -14.28 -13.79 7.39
C THR A 123 -13.82 -13.25 6.04
N LEU A 124 -12.82 -13.90 5.45
CA LEU A 124 -12.34 -13.51 4.13
C LEU A 124 -13.46 -13.62 3.09
N PRO A 125 -13.68 -12.57 2.29
CA PRO A 125 -14.62 -12.68 1.17
C PRO A 125 -14.19 -13.77 0.19
N ALA A 126 -15.16 -14.42 -0.42
CA ALA A 126 -14.91 -15.54 -1.33
C ALA A 126 -13.96 -15.17 -2.46
N PHE A 127 -14.12 -13.98 -3.07
CA PHE A 127 -13.25 -13.55 -4.17
C PHE A 127 -11.79 -13.41 -3.72
N PHE A 128 -11.57 -12.98 -2.48
CA PHE A 128 -10.22 -12.80 -1.94
C PHE A 128 -9.58 -14.15 -1.61
N GLU A 129 -10.35 -15.09 -1.09
CA GLU A 129 -9.89 -16.46 -0.91
C GLU A 129 -9.46 -17.10 -2.23
N GLU A 130 -10.28 -16.93 -3.28
CA GLU A 130 -9.95 -17.40 -4.62
C GLU A 130 -8.67 -16.75 -5.14
N TRP A 131 -8.52 -15.44 -4.92
CA TRP A 131 -7.32 -14.72 -5.30
C TRP A 131 -6.09 -15.30 -4.59
N LYS A 132 -6.19 -15.56 -3.29
CA LYS A 132 -5.08 -16.18 -2.53
C LYS A 132 -4.72 -17.56 -3.07
N GLN A 133 -5.71 -18.35 -3.42
CA GLN A 133 -5.48 -19.66 -4.02
C GLN A 133 -4.72 -19.53 -5.34
N LYS A 134 -5.13 -18.62 -6.20
CA LYS A 134 -4.45 -18.36 -7.48
C LYS A 134 -3.01 -17.89 -7.30
N GLN A 135 -2.72 -17.21 -6.20
CA GLN A 135 -1.37 -16.75 -5.88
C GLN A 135 -0.56 -17.79 -5.08
N ASN A 136 -1.11 -18.98 -4.85
CA ASN A 136 -0.49 -20.04 -4.05
C ASN A 136 -0.21 -19.61 -2.60
N LEU A 137 -1.11 -18.83 -2.01
CA LEU A 137 -0.99 -18.32 -0.64
C LEU A 137 -1.83 -19.13 0.36
N ILE A 138 -2.61 -20.06 -0.15
CA ILE A 138 -3.40 -21.01 0.65
C ILE A 138 -3.10 -22.43 0.20
#